data_791ecf56cd6bdc610b123e627ed89eb1
#
_entry.id   791ecf56cd6bdc610b123e627ed89eb1
#
_cell.length_a   1.000
_cell.length_b   1.000
_cell.length_c   1.000
_cell.angle_alpha   90.00
_cell.angle_beta   90.00
_cell.angle_gamma   90.00
#
_symmetry.space_group_name_H-M   'P 1'
#
loop_
_entity.id
_entity.type
_entity.pdbx_description
1 polymer ?
#
loop_
_entity_poly.entity_id
_entity_poly.type
_entity_poly.pdbx_seq_one_letter_code
_entity_poly.pdbx_strand_id
1 'polypeptide(L)'
;MRTEYTIPTRGDGGHVCHGARAPNAAVQTSPQGGGGGRACHVTLAPCAAAQSPALVDVGGLSSCVTQKEVAASATVGGTIAVIRQLWRRRQRWHQAEKSLTLQCSAICRGAVGGSKTEAAKMLKRIEDGNAEPGDMEAMVAAAPLLAARGVVRAERQATEKALAKLARRLPVYPWAKAVYGFGDLGLAAIVGEAGDVGAYKSVAALWKRMGLAVLNGERQRKRTGDAGLEHGYSPRRRSVMWNIGSGLIGCMGRGPRLLVGERVEDRDDLSPYQRLFVERMRYEAERNPEMRREPTTCPKTGLPRESFSVHAANRAKRYVEKRFLRDLYAEWRAAIGHAAPT
;
A
#
# COMPACT_ATOMS: atom_id res chain seq x y z
N MET A 1 12.01 55.14 -7.14
CA MET A 1 13.15 54.50 -6.45
C MET A 1 12.99 53.00 -6.61
N ARG A 2 13.79 52.42 -7.48
CA ARG A 2 13.86 50.96 -7.69
C ARG A 2 15.06 50.46 -6.92
N THR A 3 14.85 49.58 -5.95
CA THR A 3 15.92 48.88 -5.24
C THR A 3 16.16 47.56 -5.94
N GLU A 4 17.33 47.45 -6.60
CA GLU A 4 17.86 46.22 -7.19
C GLU A 4 18.42 45.31 -6.09
N TYR A 5 17.94 44.11 -6.03
CA TYR A 5 18.50 43.05 -5.18
C TYR A 5 19.46 42.16 -5.99
N THR A 6 20.73 42.30 -5.74
CA THR A 6 21.81 41.48 -6.29
C THR A 6 21.84 40.12 -5.58
N ILE A 7 21.76 39.02 -6.36
CA ILE A 7 21.90 37.64 -5.85
C ILE A 7 23.37 37.26 -5.91
N PRO A 8 24.01 36.76 -4.84
CA PRO A 8 25.37 36.25 -4.89
C PRO A 8 25.42 34.87 -5.54
N THR A 9 26.27 34.73 -6.57
CA THR A 9 26.67 33.46 -7.18
C THR A 9 27.50 32.65 -6.20
N ARG A 10 27.08 31.41 -5.96
CA ARG A 10 27.82 30.43 -5.12
C ARG A 10 28.71 29.59 -6.01
N GLY A 11 30.02 29.64 -5.71
CA GLY A 11 31.08 28.99 -6.43
C GLY A 11 31.05 27.46 -6.36
N ASP A 12 31.61 26.87 -7.39
CA ASP A 12 31.93 25.46 -7.58
C ASP A 12 32.88 24.96 -6.49
N GLY A 13 32.45 23.90 -5.78
CA GLY A 13 33.31 23.15 -4.88
C GLY A 13 33.09 21.65 -5.10
N GLY A 14 33.82 21.07 -6.04
CA GLY A 14 33.88 19.65 -6.28
C GLY A 14 34.49 18.90 -5.10
N HIS A 15 33.74 17.99 -4.48
CA HIS A 15 34.29 16.95 -3.61
C HIS A 15 34.12 15.58 -4.26
N VAL A 16 35.22 15.07 -4.78
CA VAL A 16 35.42 13.68 -5.22
C VAL A 16 35.69 12.86 -3.94
N CYS A 17 34.77 12.00 -3.56
CA CYS A 17 35.03 11.00 -2.53
C CYS A 17 35.47 9.69 -3.18
N HIS A 18 36.79 9.42 -3.16
CA HIS A 18 37.33 8.10 -3.42
C HIS A 18 37.00 7.15 -2.25
N GLY A 19 36.14 6.21 -2.46
CA GLY A 19 35.89 5.07 -1.58
C GLY A 19 36.92 3.98 -1.81
N ALA A 20 37.85 3.80 -0.90
CA ALA A 20 38.83 2.72 -0.90
C ALA A 20 38.12 1.39 -0.60
N ARG A 21 38.26 0.42 -1.50
CA ARG A 21 37.85 -0.98 -1.33
C ARG A 21 38.98 -1.70 -0.57
N ALA A 22 38.68 -2.28 0.59
CA ALA A 22 39.55 -3.18 1.31
C ALA A 22 39.66 -4.55 0.58
N PRO A 23 40.84 -5.20 0.58
CA PRO A 23 41.03 -6.50 -0.09
C PRO A 23 40.50 -7.65 0.77
N ASN A 24 39.87 -8.62 0.10
CA ASN A 24 39.45 -9.90 0.66
C ASN A 24 40.67 -10.73 1.09
N ALA A 25 40.72 -11.14 2.35
CA ALA A 25 41.68 -12.11 2.85
C ALA A 25 41.29 -13.52 2.32
N ALA A 26 42.21 -14.13 1.61
CA ALA A 26 42.12 -15.51 1.16
C ALA A 26 42.31 -16.45 2.38
N VAL A 27 41.31 -17.31 2.62
CA VAL A 27 41.46 -18.44 3.53
C VAL A 27 42.01 -19.63 2.75
N GLN A 28 43.25 -20.01 3.02
CA GLN A 28 43.85 -21.25 2.57
C GLN A 28 43.29 -22.42 3.42
N THR A 29 42.66 -23.38 2.77
CA THR A 29 42.33 -24.70 3.38
C THR A 29 43.27 -25.74 2.83
N SER A 30 44.09 -26.30 3.67
CA SER A 30 44.90 -27.50 3.42
C SER A 30 44.07 -28.76 3.51
N PRO A 31 44.35 -29.82 2.72
CA PRO A 31 43.66 -31.10 2.81
C PRO A 31 44.46 -32.10 3.66
N GLN A 32 43.80 -32.74 4.59
CA GLN A 32 44.18 -34.06 5.15
C GLN A 32 42.85 -34.80 5.37
N GLY A 33 42.59 -35.95 4.81
CA GLY A 33 43.32 -37.19 4.81
C GLY A 33 42.52 -38.21 5.62
N GLY A 34 41.99 -39.27 4.97
CA GLY A 34 41.88 -40.57 5.59
C GLY A 34 40.52 -41.05 6.11
N GLY A 35 39.91 -41.98 5.38
CA GLY A 35 39.57 -43.28 5.95
C GLY A 35 38.14 -43.54 6.40
N GLY A 36 37.55 -44.58 5.80
CA GLY A 36 36.57 -45.41 6.49
C GLY A 36 35.15 -45.42 5.97
N GLY A 37 34.92 -46.11 4.85
CA GLY A 37 33.57 -46.44 4.40
C GLY A 37 32.80 -47.31 5.41
N ARG A 38 31.60 -46.91 5.75
CA ARG A 38 30.52 -47.83 6.16
C ARG A 38 29.29 -47.49 5.33
N ALA A 39 29.02 -48.40 4.39
CA ALA A 39 27.76 -48.38 3.67
C ALA A 39 26.64 -48.78 4.63
N CYS A 40 25.80 -47.83 5.01
CA CYS A 40 24.53 -48.14 5.65
C CYS A 40 23.49 -48.35 4.55
N HIS A 41 23.13 -49.61 4.30
CA HIS A 41 21.94 -49.95 3.53
C HIS A 41 20.70 -49.50 4.32
N VAL A 42 20.09 -48.39 3.89
CA VAL A 42 18.76 -48.01 4.36
C VAL A 42 17.75 -48.64 3.42
N THR A 43 17.12 -49.71 3.87
CA THR A 43 15.98 -50.31 3.20
C THR A 43 14.78 -49.36 3.38
N LEU A 44 14.41 -48.64 2.32
CA LEU A 44 13.18 -47.88 2.30
C LEU A 44 11.98 -48.83 2.23
N ALA A 45 11.24 -48.94 3.32
CA ALA A 45 9.92 -49.55 3.33
C ALA A 45 8.96 -48.67 2.45
N PRO A 46 8.01 -49.28 1.71
CA PRO A 46 7.07 -48.53 0.89
C PRO A 46 6.20 -47.67 1.79
N CYS A 47 6.26 -46.37 1.56
CA CYS A 47 5.43 -45.38 2.22
C CYS A 47 3.97 -45.66 1.90
N ALA A 48 3.19 -46.09 2.90
CA ALA A 48 1.75 -46.19 2.83
C ALA A 48 1.20 -44.81 2.42
N ALA A 49 0.25 -44.82 1.49
CA ALA A 49 -0.42 -43.61 0.98
C ALA A 49 -0.85 -42.74 2.16
N ALA A 50 -0.21 -41.57 2.28
CA ALA A 50 -0.60 -40.56 3.25
C ALA A 50 -2.01 -40.09 2.89
N GLN A 51 -2.97 -40.53 3.69
CA GLN A 51 -4.30 -39.93 3.70
C GLN A 51 -4.12 -38.44 3.97
N SER A 52 -4.63 -37.60 3.07
CA SER A 52 -4.67 -36.16 3.26
C SER A 52 -5.25 -35.85 4.63
N PRO A 53 -4.57 -35.08 5.49
CA PRO A 53 -5.16 -34.68 6.76
C PRO A 53 -6.44 -33.92 6.45
N ALA A 54 -7.56 -34.40 7.00
CA ALA A 54 -8.84 -33.73 6.93
C ALA A 54 -8.60 -32.25 7.32
N LEU A 55 -9.03 -31.34 6.46
CA LEU A 55 -9.03 -29.91 6.73
C LEU A 55 -9.75 -29.72 8.07
N VAL A 56 -9.00 -29.42 9.12
CA VAL A 56 -9.56 -29.00 10.39
C VAL A 56 -10.36 -27.74 10.09
N ASP A 57 -11.66 -27.79 10.30
CA ASP A 57 -12.56 -26.66 10.14
C ASP A 57 -12.21 -25.57 11.17
N VAL A 58 -11.27 -24.72 10.83
CA VAL A 58 -10.87 -23.53 11.63
C VAL A 58 -11.88 -22.39 11.49
N GLY A 59 -12.92 -22.56 10.67
CA GLY A 59 -13.91 -21.52 10.40
C GLY A 59 -14.78 -21.14 11.61
N GLY A 60 -15.03 -22.08 12.52
CA GLY A 60 -15.91 -21.86 13.68
C GLY A 60 -15.35 -20.92 14.76
N LEU A 61 -14.05 -20.92 15.02
CA LEU A 61 -13.42 -20.10 16.07
C LEU A 61 -13.23 -18.64 15.65
N SER A 62 -12.92 -18.38 14.38
CA SER A 62 -12.70 -17.02 13.84
C SER A 62 -13.98 -16.23 13.74
N SER A 63 -15.09 -16.86 13.31
CA SER A 63 -16.38 -16.18 13.16
C SER A 63 -17.00 -15.77 14.51
N CYS A 64 -16.78 -16.54 15.58
CA CYS A 64 -17.34 -16.27 16.90
C CYS A 64 -16.73 -15.04 17.58
N VAL A 65 -15.42 -14.83 17.46
CA VAL A 65 -14.73 -13.67 18.06
C VAL A 65 -15.14 -12.37 17.36
N THR A 66 -15.22 -12.36 16.02
CA THR A 66 -15.62 -11.17 15.25
C THR A 66 -17.09 -10.80 15.44
N GLN A 67 -17.99 -11.76 15.63
CA GLN A 67 -19.42 -11.48 15.90
C GLN A 67 -19.64 -10.83 17.27
N LYS A 68 -18.95 -11.30 18.34
CA LYS A 68 -19.01 -10.69 19.67
C LYS A 68 -18.51 -9.25 19.67
N GLU A 69 -17.42 -8.98 18.97
CA GLU A 69 -16.84 -7.62 18.87
C GLU A 69 -17.78 -6.67 18.11
N VAL A 70 -18.46 -7.14 17.06
CA VAL A 70 -19.43 -6.35 16.28
C VAL A 70 -20.71 -6.06 17.09
N ALA A 71 -21.15 -6.98 17.93
CA ALA A 71 -22.33 -6.79 18.78
C ALA A 71 -22.12 -5.76 19.91
N ALA A 72 -20.87 -5.59 20.37
CA ALA A 72 -20.55 -4.70 21.48
C ALA A 72 -20.56 -3.19 21.16
N SER A 73 -20.77 -2.77 19.88
CA SER A 73 -20.65 -1.37 19.46
C SER A 73 -22.02 -0.69 19.28
N ALA A 74 -22.70 -0.34 20.37
CA ALA A 74 -23.98 0.38 20.29
C ALA A 74 -23.84 1.89 19.98
N THR A 75 -22.67 2.49 20.25
CA THR A 75 -22.40 3.91 20.04
C THR A 75 -21.38 4.15 18.91
N VAL A 76 -21.34 5.37 18.36
CA VAL A 76 -20.33 5.77 17.37
C VAL A 76 -18.92 5.58 17.94
N GLY A 77 -18.66 6.02 19.17
CA GLY A 77 -17.38 5.87 19.86
C GLY A 77 -17.00 4.39 20.03
N GLY A 78 -17.92 3.54 20.44
CA GLY A 78 -17.72 2.09 20.51
C GLY A 78 -17.40 1.47 19.15
N THR A 79 -18.13 1.86 18.10
CA THR A 79 -17.85 1.43 16.72
C THR A 79 -16.43 1.81 16.30
N ILE A 80 -16.00 3.05 16.55
CA ILE A 80 -14.63 3.53 16.24
C ILE A 80 -13.58 2.72 17.00
N ALA A 81 -13.81 2.43 18.29
CA ALA A 81 -12.87 1.64 19.10
C ALA A 81 -12.68 0.23 18.54
N VAL A 82 -13.77 -0.45 18.17
CA VAL A 82 -13.73 -1.79 17.56
C VAL A 82 -13.06 -1.74 16.18
N ILE A 83 -13.36 -0.75 15.32
CA ILE A 83 -12.67 -0.57 14.03
C ILE A 83 -11.15 -0.44 14.25
N ARG A 84 -10.71 0.35 15.22
CA ARG A 84 -9.28 0.53 15.52
C ARG A 84 -8.60 -0.76 15.97
N GLN A 85 -9.29 -1.58 16.75
CA GLN A 85 -8.80 -2.89 17.20
C GLN A 85 -8.69 -3.87 16.03
N LEU A 86 -9.75 -4.02 15.25
CA LEU A 86 -9.77 -4.90 14.07
C LEU A 86 -8.78 -4.44 12.98
N TRP A 87 -8.62 -3.12 12.80
CA TRP A 87 -7.63 -2.60 11.88
C TRP A 87 -6.20 -2.99 12.26
N ARG A 88 -5.84 -2.94 13.55
CA ARG A 88 -4.54 -3.42 14.04
C ARG A 88 -4.38 -4.93 13.85
N ARG A 89 -5.46 -5.73 14.03
CA ARG A 89 -5.48 -7.17 13.76
C ARG A 89 -5.24 -7.43 12.27
N ARG A 90 -5.99 -6.76 11.40
CA ARG A 90 -5.82 -6.83 9.94
C ARG A 90 -4.39 -6.53 9.49
N GLN A 91 -3.75 -5.52 10.09
CA GLN A 91 -2.37 -5.17 9.77
C GLN A 91 -1.37 -6.28 10.15
N ARG A 92 -1.59 -6.95 11.27
CA ARG A 92 -0.77 -8.12 11.67
C ARG A 92 -0.93 -9.27 10.68
N TRP A 93 -2.15 -9.60 10.30
CA TRP A 93 -2.41 -10.64 9.30
C TRP A 93 -1.78 -10.30 7.94
N HIS A 94 -1.92 -9.06 7.50
CA HIS A 94 -1.30 -8.62 6.24
C HIS A 94 0.22 -8.73 6.28
N GLN A 95 0.86 -8.39 7.39
CA GLN A 95 2.30 -8.52 7.53
C GLN A 95 2.75 -9.98 7.55
N ALA A 96 2.02 -10.86 8.22
CA ALA A 96 2.29 -12.29 8.23
C ALA A 96 2.13 -12.90 6.82
N GLU A 97 1.03 -12.61 6.13
CA GLU A 97 0.81 -13.05 4.73
C GLU A 97 1.94 -12.59 3.80
N LYS A 98 2.36 -11.33 3.93
CA LYS A 98 3.48 -10.80 3.15
C LYS A 98 4.79 -11.53 3.46
N SER A 99 5.08 -11.82 4.72
CA SER A 99 6.28 -12.55 5.11
C SER A 99 6.30 -13.94 4.49
N LEU A 100 5.20 -14.69 4.59
CA LEU A 100 5.06 -16.02 3.98
C LEU A 100 5.20 -15.97 2.45
N THR A 101 4.59 -14.97 1.81
CA THR A 101 4.73 -14.78 0.35
C THR A 101 6.19 -14.54 -0.05
N LEU A 102 6.93 -13.74 0.72
CA LEU A 102 8.35 -13.47 0.44
C LEU A 102 9.21 -14.73 0.63
N GLN A 103 8.90 -15.57 1.61
CA GLN A 103 9.59 -16.86 1.83
C GLN A 103 9.32 -17.82 0.66
N CYS A 104 8.06 -18.00 0.23
CA CYS A 104 7.74 -18.79 -0.96
C CYS A 104 8.48 -18.27 -2.20
N SER A 105 8.50 -16.94 -2.40
CA SER A 105 9.23 -16.33 -3.51
C SER A 105 10.73 -16.52 -3.42
N ALA A 106 11.30 -16.63 -2.22
CA ALA A 106 12.73 -16.91 -2.03
C ALA A 106 13.07 -18.36 -2.41
N ILE A 107 12.23 -19.34 -2.03
CA ILE A 107 12.36 -20.75 -2.43
C ILE A 107 12.34 -20.86 -3.96
N CYS A 108 11.30 -20.31 -4.61
CA CYS A 108 11.21 -20.34 -6.07
C CYS A 108 12.41 -19.67 -6.75
N ARG A 109 12.93 -18.57 -6.16
CA ARG A 109 14.09 -17.86 -6.71
C ARG A 109 15.36 -18.70 -6.63
N GLY A 110 15.55 -19.47 -5.55
CA GLY A 110 16.64 -20.44 -5.43
C GLY A 110 16.59 -21.47 -6.55
N ALA A 111 15.42 -22.04 -6.82
CA ALA A 111 15.20 -23.06 -7.83
C ALA A 111 15.47 -22.58 -9.28
N VAL A 112 15.20 -21.28 -9.58
CA VAL A 112 15.39 -20.71 -10.94
C VAL A 112 16.67 -19.89 -11.08
N GLY A 113 17.70 -20.13 -10.29
CA GLY A 113 18.99 -19.46 -10.43
C GLY A 113 18.97 -17.95 -10.18
N GLY A 114 18.06 -17.46 -9.32
CA GLY A 114 18.02 -16.07 -8.86
C GLY A 114 17.08 -15.12 -9.64
N SER A 115 16.52 -15.50 -10.77
CA SER A 115 15.61 -14.68 -11.56
C SER A 115 14.30 -14.38 -10.83
N LYS A 116 14.02 -13.09 -10.59
CA LYS A 116 12.76 -12.66 -9.94
C LYS A 116 11.53 -12.91 -10.80
N THR A 117 11.66 -12.76 -12.10
CA THR A 117 10.55 -12.92 -13.05
C THR A 117 10.16 -14.39 -13.18
N GLU A 118 11.13 -15.27 -13.35
CA GLU A 118 10.88 -16.71 -13.45
C GLU A 118 10.39 -17.30 -12.10
N ALA A 119 10.94 -16.83 -10.98
CA ALA A 119 10.44 -17.20 -9.65
C ALA A 119 8.97 -16.80 -9.44
N ALA A 120 8.55 -15.64 -9.91
CA ALA A 120 7.15 -15.21 -9.83
C ALA A 120 6.24 -16.07 -10.71
N LYS A 121 6.67 -16.46 -11.91
CA LYS A 121 5.93 -17.37 -12.79
C LYS A 121 5.81 -18.75 -12.16
N MET A 122 6.91 -19.30 -11.66
CA MET A 122 6.94 -20.60 -10.96
C MET A 122 6.00 -20.60 -9.76
N LEU A 123 6.09 -19.59 -8.88
CA LEU A 123 5.21 -19.48 -7.71
C LEU A 123 3.75 -19.45 -8.13
N LYS A 124 3.43 -18.72 -9.19
CA LYS A 124 2.07 -18.66 -9.72
C LYS A 124 1.60 -20.01 -10.26
N ARG A 125 2.44 -20.77 -11.02
CA ARG A 125 2.09 -22.12 -11.48
C ARG A 125 1.80 -23.06 -10.31
N ILE A 126 2.64 -23.01 -9.26
CA ILE A 126 2.44 -23.80 -8.04
C ILE A 126 1.12 -23.42 -7.34
N GLU A 127 0.81 -22.13 -7.23
CA GLU A 127 -0.43 -21.65 -6.60
C GLU A 127 -1.69 -22.03 -7.40
N ASP A 128 -1.58 -22.03 -8.72
CA ASP A 128 -2.69 -22.37 -9.63
C ASP A 128 -2.85 -23.91 -9.82
N GLY A 129 -1.98 -24.73 -9.21
CA GLY A 129 -1.99 -26.18 -9.35
C GLY A 129 -1.44 -26.71 -10.69
N ASN A 130 -0.75 -25.84 -11.46
CA ASN A 130 -0.18 -26.13 -12.78
C ASN A 130 1.35 -26.25 -12.73
N ALA A 131 1.88 -26.87 -11.65
CA ALA A 131 3.30 -27.05 -11.48
C ALA A 131 3.88 -27.99 -12.54
N GLU A 132 5.00 -27.63 -13.15
CA GLU A 132 5.74 -28.43 -14.12
C GLU A 132 6.69 -29.41 -13.40
N PRO A 133 7.20 -30.45 -14.06
CA PRO A 133 8.14 -31.40 -13.44
C PRO A 133 9.36 -30.70 -12.81
N GLY A 134 9.87 -29.63 -13.40
CA GLY A 134 10.98 -28.83 -12.86
C GLY A 134 10.62 -27.97 -11.64
N ASP A 135 9.32 -27.81 -11.34
CA ASP A 135 8.85 -27.04 -10.19
C ASP A 135 8.68 -27.89 -8.91
N MET A 136 8.80 -29.21 -9.00
CA MET A 136 8.41 -30.15 -7.93
C MET A 136 9.16 -29.94 -6.63
N GLU A 137 10.48 -29.74 -6.68
CA GLU A 137 11.29 -29.50 -5.47
C GLU A 137 10.84 -28.20 -4.76
N ALA A 138 10.70 -27.13 -5.53
CA ALA A 138 10.22 -25.84 -5.00
C ALA A 138 8.79 -25.93 -4.47
N MET A 139 7.92 -26.71 -5.13
CA MET A 139 6.55 -26.96 -4.69
C MET A 139 6.52 -27.68 -3.33
N VAL A 140 7.28 -28.76 -3.17
CA VAL A 140 7.36 -29.49 -1.90
C VAL A 140 7.91 -28.60 -0.79
N ALA A 141 8.97 -27.84 -1.06
CA ALA A 141 9.55 -26.91 -0.08
C ALA A 141 8.61 -25.75 0.29
N ALA A 142 7.82 -25.25 -0.66
CA ALA A 142 6.89 -24.13 -0.42
C ALA A 142 5.53 -24.56 0.15
N ALA A 143 5.14 -25.83 0.01
CA ALA A 143 3.81 -26.33 0.39
C ALA A 143 3.38 -25.96 1.83
N PRO A 144 4.19 -26.16 2.89
CA PRO A 144 3.80 -25.80 4.24
C PRO A 144 3.60 -24.28 4.42
N LEU A 145 4.42 -23.45 3.74
CA LEU A 145 4.29 -21.99 3.77
C LEU A 145 3.05 -21.51 3.03
N LEU A 146 2.70 -22.14 1.91
CA LEU A 146 1.49 -21.85 1.15
C LEU A 146 0.23 -22.21 1.95
N ALA A 147 0.23 -23.35 2.63
CA ALA A 147 -0.85 -23.76 3.53
C ALA A 147 -1.03 -22.74 4.66
N ALA A 148 0.05 -22.39 5.38
CA ALA A 148 0.01 -21.38 6.43
C ALA A 148 -0.47 -20.02 5.91
N ARG A 149 -0.01 -19.60 4.71
CA ARG A 149 -0.45 -18.36 4.07
C ARG A 149 -1.95 -18.39 3.75
N GLY A 150 -2.48 -19.53 3.36
CA GLY A 150 -3.92 -19.73 3.12
C GLY A 150 -4.75 -19.39 4.36
N VAL A 151 -4.37 -19.92 5.52
CA VAL A 151 -5.03 -19.65 6.81
C VAL A 151 -4.94 -18.15 7.16
N VAL A 152 -3.75 -17.56 7.09
CA VAL A 152 -3.53 -16.15 7.39
C VAL A 152 -4.33 -15.23 6.46
N ARG A 153 -4.44 -15.59 5.18
CA ARG A 153 -5.24 -14.86 4.19
C ARG A 153 -6.73 -14.93 4.52
N ALA A 154 -7.24 -16.09 4.90
CA ALA A 154 -8.64 -16.26 5.30
C ALA A 154 -8.98 -15.39 6.52
N GLU A 155 -8.14 -15.37 7.55
CA GLU A 155 -8.28 -14.52 8.73
C GLU A 155 -8.25 -13.02 8.40
N ARG A 156 -7.35 -12.60 7.52
CA ARG A 156 -7.32 -11.22 7.02
C ARG A 156 -8.61 -10.85 6.32
N GLN A 157 -9.11 -11.70 5.43
CA GLN A 157 -10.35 -11.46 4.68
C GLN A 157 -11.58 -11.42 5.61
N ALA A 158 -11.66 -12.30 6.60
CA ALA A 158 -12.73 -12.29 7.61
C ALA A 158 -12.70 -10.96 8.39
N THR A 159 -11.52 -10.52 8.81
CA THR A 159 -11.34 -9.23 9.49
C THR A 159 -11.74 -8.05 8.59
N GLU A 160 -11.42 -8.07 7.29
CA GLU A 160 -11.80 -7.04 6.31
C GLU A 160 -13.32 -6.99 6.11
N LYS A 161 -14.00 -8.14 6.05
CA LYS A 161 -15.48 -8.21 6.00
C LYS A 161 -16.13 -7.59 7.25
N ALA A 162 -15.59 -7.87 8.45
CA ALA A 162 -16.06 -7.28 9.70
C ALA A 162 -15.83 -5.75 9.73
N LEU A 163 -14.66 -5.28 9.29
CA LEU A 163 -14.36 -3.85 9.16
C LEU A 163 -15.31 -3.13 8.21
N ALA A 164 -15.63 -3.73 7.06
CA ALA A 164 -16.62 -3.18 6.12
C ALA A 164 -18.02 -3.06 6.75
N LYS A 165 -18.48 -4.08 7.49
CA LYS A 165 -19.76 -4.01 8.20
C LYS A 165 -19.82 -2.88 9.23
N LEU A 166 -18.73 -2.68 9.98
CA LEU A 166 -18.63 -1.60 10.97
C LEU A 166 -18.55 -0.21 10.32
N ALA A 167 -17.84 -0.07 9.22
CA ALA A 167 -17.75 1.19 8.47
C ALA A 167 -19.14 1.67 8.02
N ARG A 168 -20.01 0.75 7.61
CA ARG A 168 -21.40 1.05 7.20
C ARG A 168 -22.29 1.58 8.34
N ARG A 169 -21.87 1.42 9.58
CA ARG A 169 -22.60 1.93 10.78
C ARG A 169 -22.18 3.34 11.18
N LEU A 170 -21.14 3.88 10.55
CA LEU A 170 -20.68 5.25 10.84
C LEU A 170 -21.61 6.29 10.23
N PRO A 171 -21.92 7.38 10.93
CA PRO A 171 -22.86 8.42 10.47
C PRO A 171 -22.49 9.02 9.11
N VAL A 172 -21.18 9.13 8.80
CA VAL A 172 -20.66 9.66 7.54
C VAL A 172 -20.77 8.68 6.35
N TYR A 173 -21.20 7.44 6.60
CA TYR A 173 -21.21 6.39 5.58
C TYR A 173 -22.03 6.72 4.32
N PRO A 174 -23.22 7.36 4.39
CA PRO A 174 -23.99 7.72 3.18
C PRO A 174 -23.15 8.55 2.20
N TRP A 175 -22.45 9.55 2.70
CA TRP A 175 -21.53 10.35 1.89
C TRP A 175 -20.36 9.50 1.37
N ALA A 176 -19.71 8.73 2.25
CA ALA A 176 -18.56 7.89 1.88
C ALA A 176 -18.90 6.89 0.76
N LYS A 177 -20.09 6.31 0.79
CA LYS A 177 -20.61 5.39 -0.24
C LYS A 177 -20.79 6.05 -1.59
N ALA A 178 -21.15 7.33 -1.63
CA ALA A 178 -21.33 8.10 -2.87
C ALA A 178 -20.00 8.49 -3.52
N VAL A 179 -18.88 8.45 -2.79
CA VAL A 179 -17.56 8.82 -3.33
C VAL A 179 -17.00 7.70 -4.18
N TYR A 180 -16.81 7.98 -5.47
CA TYR A 180 -16.19 7.05 -6.41
C TYR A 180 -14.81 6.59 -5.94
N GLY A 181 -14.57 5.29 -5.99
CA GLY A 181 -13.27 4.70 -5.64
C GLY A 181 -12.93 4.68 -4.15
N PHE A 182 -13.87 5.09 -3.28
CA PHE A 182 -13.73 5.06 -1.83
C PHE A 182 -14.71 4.03 -1.23
N GLY A 183 -14.25 2.81 -1.07
CA GLY A 183 -15.08 1.73 -0.53
C GLY A 183 -15.09 1.68 0.99
N ASP A 184 -15.95 0.79 1.53
CA ASP A 184 -16.14 0.56 2.97
C ASP A 184 -14.83 0.33 3.72
N LEU A 185 -13.92 -0.47 3.13
CA LEU A 185 -12.61 -0.75 3.73
C LEU A 185 -11.70 0.49 3.76
N GLY A 186 -11.86 1.40 2.79
CA GLY A 186 -11.17 2.70 2.78
C GLY A 186 -11.56 3.55 3.98
N LEU A 187 -12.86 3.65 4.27
CA LEU A 187 -13.37 4.36 5.44
C LEU A 187 -12.88 3.71 6.74
N ALA A 188 -12.98 2.37 6.85
CA ALA A 188 -12.45 1.63 8.00
C ALA A 188 -10.95 1.85 8.20
N ALA A 189 -10.17 1.94 7.12
CA ALA A 189 -8.73 2.17 7.18
C ALA A 189 -8.38 3.56 7.72
N ILE A 190 -9.10 4.62 7.29
CA ILE A 190 -8.91 5.97 7.84
C ILE A 190 -9.25 5.98 9.32
N VAL A 191 -10.41 5.47 9.71
CA VAL A 191 -10.83 5.42 11.12
C VAL A 191 -9.87 4.56 11.95
N GLY A 192 -9.39 3.45 11.40
CA GLY A 192 -8.39 2.60 12.04
C GLY A 192 -7.07 3.30 12.34
N GLU A 193 -6.63 4.22 11.49
CA GLU A 193 -5.38 4.98 11.65
C GLU A 193 -5.56 6.34 12.33
N ALA A 194 -6.64 7.04 12.05
CA ALA A 194 -6.91 8.36 12.59
C ALA A 194 -7.72 8.32 13.90
N GLY A 195 -8.60 7.35 14.06
CA GLY A 195 -9.62 7.32 15.11
C GLY A 195 -10.85 8.13 14.70
N ASP A 196 -11.44 8.86 15.63
CA ASP A 196 -12.54 9.77 15.36
C ASP A 196 -12.05 10.95 14.52
N VAL A 197 -12.54 11.02 13.29
CA VAL A 197 -12.16 12.07 12.33
C VAL A 197 -12.72 13.42 12.77
N GLY A 198 -13.90 13.46 13.39
CA GLY A 198 -14.54 14.68 13.86
C GLY A 198 -13.89 15.29 15.10
N ALA A 199 -13.14 14.50 15.87
CA ALA A 199 -12.47 14.94 17.09
C ALA A 199 -11.20 15.78 16.86
N TYR A 200 -10.72 15.87 15.61
CA TYR A 200 -9.55 16.72 15.31
C TYR A 200 -9.95 18.19 15.39
N LYS A 201 -9.11 19.02 16.01
CA LYS A 201 -9.35 20.48 16.12
C LYS A 201 -9.31 21.21 14.78
N SER A 202 -8.69 20.63 13.77
CA SER A 202 -8.64 21.19 12.40
C SER A 202 -8.30 20.13 11.36
N VAL A 203 -8.62 20.40 10.11
CA VAL A 203 -8.21 19.60 8.95
C VAL A 203 -6.68 19.46 8.87
N ALA A 204 -5.94 20.51 9.23
CA ALA A 204 -4.47 20.48 9.22
C ALA A 204 -3.91 19.43 10.21
N ALA A 205 -4.55 19.29 11.38
CA ALA A 205 -4.19 18.25 12.36
C ALA A 205 -4.47 16.84 11.81
N LEU A 206 -5.57 16.64 11.08
CA LEU A 206 -5.88 15.39 10.39
C LEU A 206 -4.86 15.11 9.27
N TRP A 207 -4.49 16.12 8.46
CA TRP A 207 -3.42 15.97 7.45
C TRP A 207 -2.10 15.57 8.09
N LYS A 208 -1.72 16.20 9.22
CA LYS A 208 -0.52 15.84 9.99
C LYS A 208 -0.58 14.37 10.44
N ARG A 209 -1.72 13.95 10.96
CA ARG A 209 -1.93 12.56 11.38
C ARG A 209 -1.75 11.57 10.23
N MET A 210 -2.26 11.89 9.04
CA MET A 210 -2.25 11.00 7.87
C MET A 210 -0.99 11.14 6.99
N GLY A 211 0.00 11.92 7.40
CA GLY A 211 1.27 12.06 6.71
C GLY A 211 1.22 12.95 5.46
N LEU A 212 0.27 13.90 5.44
CA LEU A 212 0.04 14.81 4.31
C LEU A 212 0.38 16.28 4.62
N ALA A 213 0.80 16.60 5.85
CA ALA A 213 1.12 17.97 6.22
C ALA A 213 2.33 18.53 5.45
N VAL A 214 2.40 19.84 5.42
CA VAL A 214 3.59 20.61 5.11
C VAL A 214 3.98 21.32 6.40
N LEU A 215 5.21 21.12 6.85
CA LEU A 215 5.75 21.69 8.08
C LEU A 215 6.97 22.52 7.70
N ASN A 216 6.99 23.79 8.08
CA ASN A 216 8.09 24.72 7.77
C ASN A 216 8.46 24.73 6.26
N GLY A 217 7.45 24.74 5.38
CA GLY A 217 7.64 24.71 3.92
C GLY A 217 7.98 23.34 3.33
N GLU A 218 8.29 22.32 4.16
CA GLU A 218 8.67 20.99 3.71
C GLU A 218 7.54 19.96 3.85
N ARG A 219 7.53 19.00 2.93
CA ARG A 219 6.63 17.84 3.05
C ARG A 219 7.00 17.02 4.27
N GLN A 220 5.99 16.59 5.01
CA GLN A 220 6.16 15.62 6.09
C GLN A 220 6.84 14.34 5.56
N ARG A 221 7.91 13.91 6.21
CA ARG A 221 8.72 12.74 5.84
C ARG A 221 9.28 12.05 7.08
N LYS A 222 9.77 10.82 6.92
CA LYS A 222 10.46 10.12 8.01
C LYS A 222 11.73 10.88 8.37
N ARG A 223 11.87 11.20 9.64
CA ARG A 223 13.06 11.79 10.28
C ARG A 223 13.37 11.01 11.53
N THR A 224 14.57 11.15 12.05
CA THR A 224 15.04 10.55 13.32
C THR A 224 15.19 11.63 14.38
N GLY A 225 15.29 11.21 15.65
CA GLY A 225 15.43 12.13 16.79
C GLY A 225 14.23 13.06 16.97
N ASP A 226 14.45 14.24 17.56
CA ASP A 226 13.42 15.23 17.86
C ASP A 226 12.67 15.73 16.64
N ALA A 227 13.36 15.90 15.51
CA ALA A 227 12.72 16.21 14.23
C ALA A 227 11.76 15.12 13.76
N GLY A 228 11.99 13.86 14.16
CA GLY A 228 11.06 12.74 13.90
C GLY A 228 9.79 12.85 14.74
N LEU A 229 9.91 13.25 16.00
CA LEU A 229 8.79 13.49 16.91
C LEU A 229 7.95 14.67 16.44
N GLU A 230 8.57 15.79 16.08
CA GLU A 230 7.89 16.98 15.56
C GLU A 230 7.09 16.64 14.29
N HIS A 231 7.71 15.96 13.32
CA HIS A 231 7.06 15.55 12.08
C HIS A 231 5.93 14.54 12.31
N GLY A 232 6.08 13.62 13.27
CA GLY A 232 5.07 12.59 13.58
C GLY A 232 4.68 11.74 12.37
N TYR A 233 5.59 11.56 11.40
CA TYR A 233 5.33 10.85 10.15
C TYR A 233 5.25 9.35 10.35
N SER A 234 4.22 8.74 9.79
CA SER A 234 4.06 7.28 9.74
C SER A 234 3.98 6.80 8.28
N PRO A 235 4.96 6.01 7.79
CA PRO A 235 4.90 5.43 6.45
C PRO A 235 3.63 4.62 6.21
N ARG A 236 3.13 3.91 7.22
CA ARG A 236 1.90 3.12 7.16
C ARG A 236 0.68 3.99 6.87
N ARG A 237 0.48 5.09 7.63
CA ARG A 237 -0.63 6.02 7.40
C ARG A 237 -0.54 6.67 6.03
N ARG A 238 0.67 7.04 5.63
CA ARG A 238 0.91 7.57 4.28
C ARG A 238 0.57 6.57 3.18
N SER A 239 0.86 5.27 3.39
CA SER A 239 0.48 4.20 2.45
C SER A 239 -1.03 4.01 2.37
N VAL A 240 -1.76 4.13 3.49
CA VAL A 240 -3.23 4.10 3.48
C VAL A 240 -3.76 5.22 2.59
N MET A 241 -3.29 6.47 2.78
CA MET A 241 -3.71 7.60 1.95
C MET A 241 -3.33 7.42 0.48
N TRP A 242 -2.14 6.89 0.20
CA TRP A 242 -1.71 6.59 -1.15
C TRP A 242 -2.65 5.61 -1.88
N ASN A 243 -3.08 4.55 -1.18
CA ASN A 243 -4.01 3.56 -1.74
C ASN A 243 -5.40 4.16 -1.96
N ILE A 244 -5.91 4.95 -1.00
CA ILE A 244 -7.18 5.68 -1.14
C ILE A 244 -7.10 6.64 -2.32
N GLY A 245 -6.07 7.48 -2.41
CA GLY A 245 -5.85 8.37 -3.53
C GLY A 245 -5.80 7.65 -4.87
N SER A 246 -5.21 6.43 -4.92
CA SER A 246 -5.22 5.60 -6.13
C SER A 246 -6.62 5.14 -6.52
N GLY A 247 -7.46 4.79 -5.54
CA GLY A 247 -8.87 4.46 -5.78
C GLY A 247 -9.66 5.66 -6.31
N LEU A 248 -9.53 6.81 -5.65
CA LEU A 248 -10.25 8.05 -6.02
C LEU A 248 -9.96 8.52 -7.45
N ILE A 249 -8.71 8.39 -7.92
CA ILE A 249 -8.35 8.77 -9.28
C ILE A 249 -8.60 7.64 -10.29
N GLY A 250 -8.77 6.40 -9.86
CA GLY A 250 -9.05 5.25 -10.71
C GLY A 250 -7.87 4.79 -11.57
N CYS A 251 -8.14 3.99 -12.59
CA CYS A 251 -7.17 3.50 -13.58
C CYS A 251 -5.87 2.95 -12.96
N MET A 252 -5.99 2.10 -11.93
CA MET A 252 -4.86 1.53 -11.18
C MET A 252 -3.90 2.60 -10.61
N GLY A 253 -4.45 3.75 -10.22
CA GLY A 253 -3.68 4.86 -9.64
C GLY A 253 -2.94 5.75 -10.64
N ARG A 254 -3.15 5.54 -11.95
CA ARG A 254 -2.61 6.40 -13.02
C ARG A 254 -3.51 7.60 -13.31
N GLY A 255 -4.78 7.50 -12.94
CA GLY A 255 -5.81 8.50 -13.20
C GLY A 255 -6.29 8.55 -14.65
N PRO A 256 -7.34 9.32 -14.91
CA PRO A 256 -7.81 9.56 -16.26
C PRO A 256 -6.80 10.37 -17.07
N ARG A 257 -6.85 10.22 -18.38
CA ARG A 257 -6.05 10.99 -19.33
C ARG A 257 -6.96 11.59 -20.35
N LEU A 258 -6.84 12.88 -20.60
CA LEU A 258 -7.58 13.60 -21.61
C LEU A 258 -6.85 13.59 -22.95
N LEU A 259 -7.59 13.77 -24.02
CA LEU A 259 -7.03 14.07 -25.32
C LEU A 259 -6.44 15.48 -25.31
N VAL A 260 -5.48 15.73 -26.21
CA VAL A 260 -4.92 17.07 -26.38
C VAL A 260 -6.02 18.03 -26.81
N GLY A 261 -6.20 19.12 -26.07
CA GLY A 261 -7.25 20.11 -26.31
C GLY A 261 -8.62 19.78 -25.70
N GLU A 262 -8.81 18.56 -25.16
CA GLU A 262 -10.07 18.18 -24.50
C GLU A 262 -10.23 18.94 -23.17
N ARG A 263 -11.43 19.47 -22.93
CA ARG A 263 -11.73 20.17 -21.67
C ARG A 263 -12.19 19.17 -20.61
N VAL A 264 -11.91 19.46 -19.34
CA VAL A 264 -12.33 18.61 -18.22
C VAL A 264 -13.86 18.62 -18.09
N GLU A 265 -14.48 19.75 -18.39
CA GLU A 265 -15.92 19.97 -18.32
C GLU A 265 -16.68 19.08 -19.33
N ASP A 266 -16.08 18.76 -20.47
CA ASP A 266 -16.67 17.96 -21.54
C ASP A 266 -16.68 16.43 -21.21
N ARG A 267 -16.17 16.05 -20.02
CA ARG A 267 -16.04 14.68 -19.56
C ARG A 267 -16.98 14.38 -18.38
N ASP A 268 -18.24 14.03 -18.71
CA ASP A 268 -19.25 13.70 -17.69
C ASP A 268 -19.00 12.35 -16.99
N ASP A 269 -18.18 11.50 -17.58
CA ASP A 269 -17.77 10.23 -17.01
C ASP A 269 -16.75 10.36 -15.86
N LEU A 270 -16.17 11.55 -15.63
CA LEU A 270 -15.21 11.78 -14.57
C LEU A 270 -15.87 12.13 -13.23
N SER A 271 -15.49 11.40 -12.18
CA SER A 271 -15.86 11.76 -10.81
C SER A 271 -15.22 13.10 -10.38
N PRO A 272 -15.76 13.78 -9.35
CA PRO A 272 -15.21 15.06 -8.88
C PRO A 272 -13.72 15.01 -8.54
N TYR A 273 -13.25 13.91 -7.93
CA TYR A 273 -11.83 13.76 -7.59
C TYR A 273 -10.95 13.44 -8.80
N GLN A 274 -11.51 12.80 -9.83
CA GLN A 274 -10.81 12.59 -11.10
C GLN A 274 -10.67 13.90 -11.88
N ARG A 275 -11.72 14.74 -11.94
CA ARG A 275 -11.66 16.09 -12.52
C ARG A 275 -10.57 16.91 -11.82
N LEU A 276 -10.63 16.97 -10.50
CA LEU A 276 -9.64 17.67 -9.67
C LEU A 276 -8.20 17.19 -9.90
N PHE A 277 -8.02 15.89 -10.14
CA PHE A 277 -6.70 15.30 -10.43
C PHE A 277 -6.15 15.81 -11.76
N VAL A 278 -6.96 15.82 -12.82
CA VAL A 278 -6.54 16.27 -14.15
C VAL A 278 -6.24 17.77 -14.14
N GLU A 279 -7.14 18.59 -13.59
CA GLU A 279 -6.94 20.03 -13.44
C GLU A 279 -5.63 20.34 -12.70
N ARG A 280 -5.38 19.59 -11.62
CA ARG A 280 -4.15 19.78 -10.86
C ARG A 280 -2.89 19.35 -11.62
N MET A 281 -2.94 18.30 -12.45
CA MET A 281 -1.81 17.95 -13.32
C MET A 281 -1.51 19.05 -14.33
N ARG A 282 -2.53 19.62 -14.98
CA ARG A 282 -2.39 20.75 -15.91
C ARG A 282 -1.78 21.96 -15.22
N TYR A 283 -2.33 22.34 -14.07
CA TYR A 283 -1.80 23.43 -13.25
C TYR A 283 -0.31 23.23 -12.87
N GLU A 284 0.08 22.01 -12.47
CA GLU A 284 1.49 21.74 -12.15
C GLU A 284 2.39 21.85 -13.39
N ALA A 285 1.90 21.44 -14.57
CA ALA A 285 2.64 21.51 -15.82
C ALA A 285 2.69 22.94 -16.41
N GLU A 286 1.72 23.79 -16.12
CA GLU A 286 1.76 25.21 -16.47
C GLU A 286 2.81 25.95 -15.66
N ARG A 287 2.90 25.67 -14.36
CA ARG A 287 3.90 26.27 -13.46
C ARG A 287 5.30 25.72 -13.61
N ASN A 288 5.42 24.49 -14.09
CA ASN A 288 6.67 23.77 -14.25
C ASN A 288 6.64 23.03 -15.62
N PRO A 289 6.97 23.71 -16.71
CA PRO A 289 6.84 23.16 -18.07
C PRO A 289 7.59 21.84 -18.29
N GLU A 290 8.67 21.61 -17.55
CA GLU A 290 9.40 20.34 -17.54
C GLU A 290 8.59 19.12 -17.06
N MET A 291 7.43 19.36 -16.45
CA MET A 291 6.52 18.29 -16.04
C MET A 291 5.58 17.84 -17.16
N ARG A 292 5.45 18.60 -18.24
CA ARG A 292 4.75 18.18 -19.47
C ARG A 292 5.63 17.20 -20.24
N ARG A 293 5.02 16.19 -20.83
CA ARG A 293 5.67 15.20 -21.68
C ARG A 293 5.05 15.25 -23.07
N GLU A 294 5.77 14.74 -24.05
CA GLU A 294 5.21 14.54 -25.39
C GLU A 294 3.90 13.74 -25.32
N PRO A 295 2.89 14.15 -26.08
CA PRO A 295 1.63 13.43 -26.14
C PRO A 295 1.84 11.95 -26.50
N THR A 296 1.01 11.09 -25.92
CA THR A 296 1.04 9.66 -26.22
C THR A 296 -0.22 9.30 -27.00
N THR A 297 -0.11 8.38 -27.96
CA THR A 297 -1.28 7.91 -28.74
C THR A 297 -2.25 7.13 -27.85
N CYS A 298 -3.53 7.43 -27.96
CA CYS A 298 -4.59 6.68 -27.30
C CYS A 298 -4.79 5.34 -28.03
N PRO A 299 -4.62 4.17 -27.34
CA PRO A 299 -4.76 2.88 -28.01
C PRO A 299 -6.17 2.60 -28.58
N LYS A 300 -7.20 3.28 -28.05
CA LYS A 300 -8.59 3.07 -28.45
C LYS A 300 -9.01 3.95 -29.65
N THR A 301 -8.55 5.19 -29.66
CA THR A 301 -9.02 6.21 -30.63
C THR A 301 -7.97 6.62 -31.64
N GLY A 302 -6.69 6.26 -31.45
CA GLY A 302 -5.56 6.74 -32.25
C GLY A 302 -5.21 8.22 -32.07
N LEU A 303 -5.99 8.97 -31.28
CA LEU A 303 -5.79 10.40 -31.07
C LEU A 303 -4.69 10.69 -30.02
N PRO A 304 -4.02 11.85 -30.11
CA PRO A 304 -3.00 12.24 -29.16
C PRO A 304 -3.62 12.52 -27.78
N ARG A 305 -3.02 11.93 -26.73
CA ARG A 305 -3.38 12.13 -25.33
C ARG A 305 -2.35 12.96 -24.61
N GLU A 306 -2.81 13.82 -23.69
CA GLU A 306 -1.92 14.53 -22.78
C GLU A 306 -1.07 13.55 -21.97
N SER A 307 0.20 13.91 -21.81
CA SER A 307 1.15 13.13 -21.01
C SER A 307 1.91 14.04 -20.05
N PHE A 308 2.06 13.56 -18.81
CA PHE A 308 2.70 14.32 -17.73
C PHE A 308 3.75 13.45 -17.04
N SER A 309 4.70 14.11 -16.42
CA SER A 309 5.70 13.42 -15.60
C SER A 309 5.06 12.73 -14.39
N VAL A 310 5.71 11.68 -13.89
CA VAL A 310 5.32 11.02 -12.63
C VAL A 310 5.30 12.02 -11.46
N HIS A 311 6.12 13.06 -11.55
CA HIS A 311 6.17 14.13 -10.55
C HIS A 311 4.89 14.95 -10.51
N ALA A 312 4.37 15.38 -11.66
CA ALA A 312 3.08 16.08 -11.77
C ALA A 312 1.95 15.21 -11.24
N ALA A 313 1.87 13.95 -11.66
CA ALA A 313 0.86 13.00 -11.21
C ALA A 313 0.90 12.78 -9.68
N ASN A 314 2.09 12.65 -9.10
CA ASN A 314 2.24 12.47 -7.64
C ASN A 314 1.86 13.74 -6.85
N ARG A 315 2.13 14.95 -7.39
CA ARG A 315 1.69 16.21 -6.79
C ARG A 315 0.16 16.34 -6.86
N ALA A 316 -0.42 16.07 -8.02
CA ALA A 316 -1.87 16.09 -8.22
C ALA A 316 -2.58 15.10 -7.31
N LYS A 317 -2.11 13.86 -7.22
CA LYS A 317 -2.65 12.84 -6.32
C LYS A 317 -2.61 13.28 -4.86
N ARG A 318 -1.49 13.83 -4.40
CA ARG A 318 -1.38 14.35 -3.03
C ARG A 318 -2.35 15.50 -2.77
N TYR A 319 -2.61 16.34 -3.76
CA TYR A 319 -3.61 17.40 -3.67
C TYR A 319 -5.02 16.82 -3.52
N VAL A 320 -5.36 15.81 -4.33
CA VAL A 320 -6.64 15.08 -4.24
C VAL A 320 -6.79 14.42 -2.86
N GLU A 321 -5.76 13.75 -2.35
CA GLU A 321 -5.78 13.14 -1.01
C GLU A 321 -6.09 14.15 0.11
N LYS A 322 -5.50 15.35 0.03
CA LYS A 322 -5.78 16.44 0.99
C LYS A 322 -7.20 16.96 0.87
N ARG A 323 -7.67 17.16 -0.38
CA ARG A 323 -9.02 17.62 -0.65
C ARG A 323 -10.06 16.64 -0.11
N PHE A 324 -9.87 15.37 -0.43
CA PHE A 324 -10.71 14.29 0.07
C PHE A 324 -10.78 14.25 1.62
N LEU A 325 -9.64 14.32 2.31
CA LEU A 325 -9.65 14.35 3.78
C LEU A 325 -10.34 15.59 4.35
N ARG A 326 -10.25 16.74 3.66
CA ARG A 326 -10.98 17.95 4.05
C ARG A 326 -12.49 17.74 3.94
N ASP A 327 -12.92 17.16 2.84
CA ASP A 327 -14.33 16.91 2.57
C ASP A 327 -14.86 15.84 3.55
N LEU A 328 -14.12 14.75 3.77
CA LEU A 328 -14.46 13.73 4.78
C LEU A 328 -14.58 14.36 6.19
N TYR A 329 -13.68 15.25 6.58
CA TYR A 329 -13.73 15.93 7.88
C TYR A 329 -14.98 16.81 8.02
N ALA A 330 -15.33 17.57 6.99
CA ALA A 330 -16.52 18.42 6.98
C ALA A 330 -17.80 17.55 7.09
N GLU A 331 -17.93 16.54 6.25
CA GLU A 331 -19.07 15.62 6.22
C GLU A 331 -19.21 14.81 7.51
N TRP A 332 -18.08 14.40 8.10
CA TRP A 332 -18.08 13.71 9.40
C TRP A 332 -18.66 14.61 10.48
N ARG A 333 -18.23 15.86 10.57
CA ARG A 333 -18.72 16.82 11.56
C ARG A 333 -20.20 17.12 11.35
N ALA A 334 -20.64 17.32 10.11
CA ALA A 334 -22.04 17.51 9.77
C ALA A 334 -22.89 16.31 10.20
N ALA A 335 -22.44 15.09 9.94
CA ALA A 335 -23.17 13.86 10.28
C ALA A 335 -23.30 13.62 11.80
N ILE A 336 -22.42 14.17 12.63
CA ILE A 336 -22.51 14.06 14.11
C ILE A 336 -23.05 15.34 14.78
N GLY A 337 -23.59 16.28 14.01
CA GLY A 337 -24.21 17.50 14.52
C GLY A 337 -23.22 18.58 15.02
N HIS A 338 -21.94 18.50 14.68
CA HIS A 338 -20.97 19.57 14.95
C HIS A 338 -21.00 20.61 13.84
N ALA A 339 -21.10 21.90 14.20
CA ALA A 339 -21.01 22.99 13.24
C ALA A 339 -19.73 22.88 12.39
N ALA A 340 -19.87 23.22 11.10
CA ALA A 340 -18.70 23.27 10.21
C ALA A 340 -17.66 24.26 10.79
N PRO A 341 -16.37 23.96 10.77
CA PRO A 341 -15.36 24.92 11.16
C PRO A 341 -15.36 26.08 10.14
N THR A 342 -15.46 27.28 10.64
CA THR A 342 -15.32 28.54 9.89
C THR A 342 -13.93 28.69 9.30
#